data_4ae7d3c29db1749b22684b603f4ffb9c
#
_entry.id   4ae7d3c29db1749b22684b603f4ffb9c
#
_cell.length_a   1.000
_cell.length_b   1.000
_cell.length_c   1.000
_cell.angle_alpha   90.00
_cell.angle_beta   90.00
_cell.angle_gamma   90.00
#
_symmetry.space_group_name_H-M   'P 1'
#
loop_
_entity.id
_entity.type
_entity.pdbx_description
1 polymer ?
#
loop_
_entity_poly.entity_id
_entity_poly.type
_entity_poly.pdbx_seq_one_letter_code
_entity_poly.pdbx_strand_id
1 'polypeptide(L)'
;YAALVLLAGALLLWPLVNATPGYGVATVALIFLLLLLAIAADNFPPVIGVVLLFLGAHGAAWMLLAGITGNEGTARASFYLLLAAAWLLAWRCVTALSALRPTSRWAATALRLIIPAIFGAWILIIWEAVTRGAGIPFILLP
;
A
#
# COMPACT_ATOMS: atom_id res chain seq x y z
N TYR A 1 -12.14 8.87 4.10
CA TYR A 1 -13.22 7.92 4.50
C TYR A 1 -13.12 6.57 3.75
N ALA A 2 -12.89 6.54 2.42
CA ALA A 2 -12.85 5.30 1.65
C ALA A 2 -11.83 4.27 2.20
N ALA A 3 -10.61 4.71 2.53
CA ALA A 3 -9.60 3.82 3.12
C ALA A 3 -10.04 3.21 4.46
N LEU A 4 -10.75 3.97 5.31
CA LEU A 4 -11.31 3.45 6.57
C LEU A 4 -12.36 2.37 6.33
N VAL A 5 -13.23 2.57 5.34
CA VAL A 5 -14.25 1.57 4.97
C VAL A 5 -13.58 0.27 4.50
N LEU A 6 -12.52 0.38 3.69
CA LEU A 6 -11.76 -0.77 3.22
C LEU A 6 -11.04 -1.50 4.38
N LEU A 7 -10.48 -0.76 5.35
CA LEU A 7 -9.89 -1.36 6.54
C LEU A 7 -10.93 -2.11 7.38
N ALA A 8 -12.09 -1.50 7.62
CA ALA A 8 -13.18 -2.15 8.34
C ALA A 8 -13.68 -3.40 7.61
N GLY A 9 -13.84 -3.34 6.28
CA GLY A 9 -14.19 -4.49 5.44
C GLY A 9 -13.15 -5.61 5.52
N ALA A 10 -11.87 -5.25 5.52
CA ALA A 10 -10.80 -6.24 5.65
C ALA A 10 -10.82 -6.96 7.01
N LEU A 11 -11.14 -6.24 8.10
CA LEU A 11 -11.31 -6.86 9.43
C LEU A 11 -12.50 -7.82 9.48
N LEU A 12 -13.62 -7.44 8.85
CA LEU A 12 -14.83 -8.29 8.82
C LEU A 12 -14.63 -9.56 7.97
N LEU A 13 -13.79 -9.48 6.94
CA LEU A 13 -13.54 -10.59 6.01
C LEU A 13 -12.25 -11.37 6.33
N TRP A 14 -11.75 -11.25 7.56
CA TRP A 14 -10.61 -12.01 8.05
C TRP A 14 -10.77 -13.54 7.82
N PRO A 15 -9.72 -14.29 7.49
CA PRO A 15 -8.27 -14.00 7.42
C PRO A 15 -7.83 -13.45 6.06
N LEU A 16 -6.55 -13.00 5.98
CA LEU A 16 -5.96 -12.44 4.74
C LEU A 16 -5.67 -13.51 3.69
N VAL A 17 -5.33 -14.71 4.14
CA VAL A 17 -4.99 -15.85 3.28
C VAL A 17 -5.59 -17.13 3.84
N ASN A 18 -5.78 -18.15 2.99
CA ASN A 18 -6.29 -19.46 3.42
C ASN A 18 -5.18 -20.41 3.92
N ALA A 19 -3.92 -19.98 3.86
CA ALA A 19 -2.77 -20.79 4.23
C ALA A 19 -2.53 -20.80 5.75
N THR A 20 -1.93 -21.88 6.24
CA THR A 20 -1.40 -22.02 7.60
C THR A 20 0.07 -22.40 7.53
N PRO A 21 1.01 -21.63 8.14
CA PRO A 21 0.72 -20.40 8.88
C PRO A 21 0.41 -19.24 7.93
N GLY A 22 -0.66 -18.51 8.22
CA GLY A 22 -0.98 -17.24 7.54
C GLY A 22 -0.14 -16.08 8.06
N TYR A 23 -0.61 -14.86 7.82
CA TYR A 23 0.03 -13.67 8.40
C TYR A 23 0.03 -13.74 9.93
N GLY A 24 1.20 -13.54 10.52
CA GLY A 24 1.30 -13.42 11.99
C GLY A 24 0.55 -12.20 12.51
N VAL A 25 0.01 -12.30 13.73
CA VAL A 25 -0.76 -11.21 14.37
C VAL A 25 0.02 -9.89 14.39
N ALA A 26 1.32 -9.95 14.70
CA ALA A 26 2.20 -8.78 14.72
C ALA A 26 2.31 -8.11 13.34
N THR A 27 2.45 -8.89 12.27
CA THR A 27 2.51 -8.40 10.88
C THR A 27 1.21 -7.68 10.51
N VAL A 28 0.09 -8.28 10.84
CA VAL A 28 -1.23 -7.69 10.57
C VAL A 28 -1.44 -6.41 11.36
N ALA A 29 -1.14 -6.44 12.65
CA ALA A 29 -1.24 -5.24 13.50
C ALA A 29 -0.37 -4.09 12.95
N LEU A 30 0.82 -4.40 12.45
CA LEU A 30 1.72 -3.41 11.85
C LEU A 30 1.17 -2.88 10.51
N ILE A 31 0.60 -3.72 9.66
CA ILE A 31 -0.08 -3.28 8.42
C ILE A 31 -1.20 -2.28 8.76
N PHE A 32 -2.06 -2.62 9.72
CA PHE A 32 -3.14 -1.73 10.15
C PHE A 32 -2.61 -0.44 10.75
N LEU A 33 -1.58 -0.50 11.60
CA LEU A 33 -0.94 0.68 12.19
C LEU A 33 -0.39 1.62 11.11
N LEU A 34 0.32 1.09 10.12
CA LEU A 34 0.88 1.86 9.00
C LEU A 34 -0.22 2.55 8.19
N LEU A 35 -1.31 1.84 7.88
CA LEU A 35 -2.44 2.41 7.16
C LEU A 35 -3.18 3.47 7.97
N LEU A 36 -3.37 3.26 9.28
CA LEU A 36 -4.00 4.24 10.17
C LEU A 36 -3.15 5.50 10.32
N LEU A 37 -1.82 5.37 10.44
CA LEU A 37 -0.91 6.51 10.46
C LEU A 37 -0.99 7.32 9.15
N ALA A 38 -1.06 6.64 8.01
CA ALA A 38 -1.24 7.30 6.71
C ALA A 38 -2.61 7.99 6.60
N ILE A 39 -3.67 7.41 7.16
CA ILE A 39 -5.00 8.05 7.21
C ILE A 39 -4.97 9.31 8.07
N ALA A 40 -4.23 9.28 9.17
CA ALA A 40 -4.08 10.41 10.08
C ALA A 40 -3.15 11.52 9.55
N ALA A 41 -2.54 11.36 8.38
CA ALA A 41 -1.54 12.28 7.82
C ALA A 41 -2.00 13.74 7.72
N ASP A 42 -3.31 13.98 7.50
CA ASP A 42 -3.87 15.34 7.41
C ASP A 42 -3.82 16.14 8.72
N ASN A 43 -3.60 15.45 9.86
CA ASN A 43 -3.46 16.09 11.16
C ASN A 43 -2.04 16.63 11.42
N PHE A 44 -1.12 16.46 10.47
CA PHE A 44 0.29 16.82 10.59
C PHE A 44 0.68 17.89 9.55
N PRO A 45 1.80 18.61 9.78
CA PRO A 45 2.35 19.53 8.78
C PRO A 45 2.58 18.83 7.43
N PRO A 46 2.45 19.53 6.28
CA PRO A 46 2.43 18.93 4.95
C PRO A 46 3.58 17.96 4.66
N VAL A 47 4.81 18.31 5.07
CA VAL A 47 5.99 17.46 4.84
C VAL A 47 5.88 16.17 5.65
N ILE A 48 5.48 16.25 6.92
CA ILE A 48 5.29 15.08 7.80
C ILE A 48 4.13 14.23 7.26
N GLY A 49 3.03 14.86 6.86
CA GLY A 49 1.89 14.17 6.25
C GLY A 49 2.29 13.36 5.02
N VAL A 50 3.10 13.92 4.13
CA VAL A 50 3.63 13.21 2.95
C VAL A 50 4.49 12.02 3.36
N VAL A 51 5.36 12.17 4.35
CA VAL A 51 6.20 11.07 4.86
C VAL A 51 5.33 9.95 5.44
N LEU A 52 4.31 10.29 6.24
CA LEU A 52 3.39 9.30 6.81
C LEU A 52 2.60 8.57 5.72
N LEU A 53 2.10 9.29 4.70
CA LEU A 53 1.41 8.69 3.56
C LEU A 53 2.34 7.75 2.79
N PHE A 54 3.59 8.18 2.54
CA PHE A 54 4.57 7.37 1.82
C PHE A 54 4.91 6.09 2.58
N LEU A 55 5.36 6.21 3.83
CA LEU A 55 5.74 5.07 4.66
C LEU A 55 4.56 4.14 4.94
N GLY A 56 3.39 4.70 5.24
CA GLY A 56 2.20 3.92 5.53
C GLY A 56 1.72 3.10 4.33
N ALA A 57 1.56 3.74 3.16
CA ALA A 57 1.07 3.05 1.97
C ALA A 57 2.09 2.01 1.44
N HIS A 58 3.36 2.41 1.28
CA HIS A 58 4.38 1.50 0.71
C HIS A 58 4.83 0.44 1.72
N GLY A 59 4.94 0.79 3.01
CA GLY A 59 5.25 -0.17 4.07
C GLY A 59 4.16 -1.25 4.21
N ALA A 60 2.88 -0.85 4.19
CA ALA A 60 1.77 -1.81 4.21
C ALA A 60 1.77 -2.71 2.96
N ALA A 61 1.96 -2.15 1.77
CA ALA A 61 2.04 -2.93 0.53
C ALA A 61 3.22 -3.91 0.55
N TRP A 62 4.39 -3.48 1.02
CA TRP A 62 5.55 -4.35 1.19
C TRP A 62 5.25 -5.52 2.12
N MET A 63 4.62 -5.27 3.27
CA MET A 63 4.29 -6.32 4.22
C MET A 63 3.22 -7.29 3.70
N LEU A 64 2.25 -6.80 2.92
CA LEU A 64 1.28 -7.64 2.22
C LEU A 64 1.98 -8.56 1.22
N LEU A 65 2.89 -8.04 0.40
CA LEU A 65 3.65 -8.83 -0.57
C LEU A 65 4.59 -9.83 0.10
N ALA A 66 5.28 -9.42 1.17
CA ALA A 66 6.17 -10.31 1.92
C ALA A 66 5.40 -11.48 2.55
N GLY A 67 4.21 -11.21 3.09
CA GLY A 67 3.40 -12.23 3.75
C GLY A 67 2.71 -13.21 2.79
N ILE A 68 2.47 -12.83 1.51
CA ILE A 68 1.92 -13.75 0.51
C ILE A 68 2.99 -14.69 -0.08
N THR A 69 4.28 -14.37 0.08
CA THR A 69 5.38 -15.21 -0.40
C THR A 69 5.34 -16.59 0.28
N GLY A 70 5.29 -17.65 -0.52
CA GLY A 70 5.11 -19.02 -0.04
C GLY A 70 3.65 -19.40 0.24
N ASN A 71 2.71 -18.48 0.02
CA ASN A 71 1.26 -18.69 0.16
C ASN A 71 0.51 -18.21 -1.11
N GLU A 72 1.17 -18.30 -2.26
CA GLU A 72 0.62 -17.85 -3.53
C GLU A 72 -0.68 -18.59 -3.86
N GLY A 73 -1.65 -17.87 -4.43
CA GLY A 73 -2.96 -18.41 -4.76
C GLY A 73 -3.92 -18.56 -3.58
N THR A 74 -3.53 -18.14 -2.37
CA THR A 74 -4.38 -18.28 -1.17
C THR A 74 -4.96 -16.97 -0.67
N ALA A 75 -4.73 -15.84 -1.38
CA ALA A 75 -5.24 -14.53 -0.98
C ALA A 75 -6.78 -14.50 -0.94
N ARG A 76 -7.31 -13.85 0.08
CA ARG A 76 -8.75 -13.64 0.26
C ARG A 76 -9.13 -12.19 -0.02
N ALA A 77 -10.43 -11.91 -0.02
CA ALA A 77 -10.94 -10.55 -0.24
C ALA A 77 -10.33 -9.50 0.70
N SER A 78 -10.08 -9.86 1.97
CA SER A 78 -9.44 -8.99 2.95
C SER A 78 -8.03 -8.53 2.54
N PHE A 79 -7.23 -9.38 1.89
CA PHE A 79 -5.93 -9.03 1.34
C PHE A 79 -6.08 -7.93 0.27
N TYR A 80 -6.99 -8.10 -0.68
CA TYR A 80 -7.23 -7.13 -1.74
C TYR A 80 -7.85 -5.82 -1.23
N LEU A 81 -8.65 -5.87 -0.16
CA LEU A 81 -9.18 -4.66 0.47
C LEU A 81 -8.06 -3.84 1.15
N LEU A 82 -7.10 -4.49 1.83
CA LEU A 82 -5.94 -3.81 2.40
C LEU A 82 -5.03 -3.24 1.31
N LEU A 83 -4.82 -3.98 0.22
CA LEU A 83 -4.06 -3.50 -0.94
C LEU A 83 -4.73 -2.27 -1.57
N ALA A 84 -6.06 -2.29 -1.74
CA ALA A 84 -6.81 -1.16 -2.26
C ALA A 84 -6.74 0.05 -1.31
N ALA A 85 -6.80 -0.16 0.00
CA ALA A 85 -6.62 0.90 0.98
C ALA A 85 -5.22 1.53 0.87
N ALA A 86 -4.17 0.72 0.79
CA ALA A 86 -2.80 1.18 0.60
C ALA A 86 -2.64 1.97 -0.72
N TRP A 87 -3.25 1.49 -1.80
CA TRP A 87 -3.25 2.18 -3.10
C TRP A 87 -3.93 3.55 -3.03
N LEU A 88 -5.10 3.67 -2.39
CA LEU A 88 -5.77 4.96 -2.20
C LEU A 88 -4.91 5.95 -1.40
N LEU A 89 -4.17 5.46 -0.39
CA LEU A 89 -3.26 6.28 0.41
C LEU A 89 -2.01 6.69 -0.39
N ALA A 90 -1.50 5.82 -1.26
CA ALA A 90 -0.43 6.17 -2.19
C ALA A 90 -0.88 7.21 -3.22
N TRP A 91 -2.12 7.12 -3.71
CA TRP A 91 -2.70 8.15 -4.56
C TRP A 91 -2.76 9.51 -3.83
N ARG A 92 -3.19 9.51 -2.56
CA ARG A 92 -3.15 10.72 -1.71
C ARG A 92 -1.73 11.24 -1.51
N CYS A 93 -0.74 10.35 -1.36
CA CYS A 93 0.66 10.72 -1.27
C CYS A 93 1.12 11.48 -2.53
N VAL A 94 0.82 10.97 -3.71
CA VAL A 94 1.12 11.62 -5.00
C VAL A 94 0.44 12.99 -5.09
N THR A 95 -0.84 13.09 -4.70
CA THR A 95 -1.58 14.35 -4.69
C THR A 95 -0.94 15.35 -3.73
N ALA A 96 -0.58 14.92 -2.51
CA ALA A 96 0.08 15.77 -1.52
C ALA A 96 1.47 16.22 -1.99
N LEU A 97 2.26 15.32 -2.61
CA LEU A 97 3.55 15.67 -3.22
C LEU A 97 3.41 16.71 -4.32
N SER A 98 2.39 16.59 -5.18
CA SER A 98 2.14 17.53 -6.28
C SER A 98 1.71 18.92 -5.78
N ALA A 99 1.17 19.02 -4.58
CA ALA A 99 0.79 20.28 -3.95
C ALA A 99 1.98 21.02 -3.29
N LEU A 100 3.09 20.33 -3.03
CA LEU A 100 4.28 20.97 -2.46
C LEU A 100 4.85 22.03 -3.41
N ARG A 101 5.34 23.12 -2.84
CA ARG A 101 5.96 24.25 -3.55
C ARG A 101 7.42 24.39 -3.09
N PRO A 102 8.33 23.58 -3.63
CA PRO A 102 9.74 23.64 -3.25
C PRO A 102 10.37 24.97 -3.69
N THR A 103 11.16 25.55 -2.82
CA THR A 103 11.92 26.79 -3.10
C THR A 103 13.20 26.52 -3.88
N SER A 104 13.76 25.32 -3.78
CA SER A 104 15.00 24.94 -4.45
C SER A 104 14.73 24.25 -5.80
N ARG A 105 15.58 24.53 -6.79
CA ARG A 105 15.51 23.88 -8.12
C ARG A 105 15.69 22.35 -8.02
N TRP A 106 16.57 21.90 -7.16
CA TRP A 106 16.83 20.48 -6.93
C TRP A 106 15.58 19.75 -6.40
N ALA A 107 14.91 20.32 -5.41
CA ALA A 107 13.68 19.74 -4.88
C ALA A 107 12.55 19.72 -5.93
N ALA A 108 12.43 20.77 -6.75
CA ALA A 108 11.47 20.79 -7.85
C ALA A 108 11.77 19.70 -8.90
N THR A 109 13.04 19.51 -9.25
CA THR A 109 13.43 18.43 -10.18
C THR A 109 13.19 17.05 -9.56
N ALA A 110 13.53 16.86 -8.28
CA ALA A 110 13.29 15.61 -7.58
C ALA A 110 11.79 15.23 -7.59
N LEU A 111 10.89 16.19 -7.31
CA LEU A 111 9.44 15.93 -7.33
C LEU A 111 8.94 15.52 -8.73
N ARG A 112 9.47 16.13 -9.79
CA ARG A 112 9.12 15.77 -11.19
C ARG A 112 9.48 14.33 -11.52
N LEU A 113 10.52 13.77 -10.90
CA LEU A 113 10.95 12.38 -11.10
C LEU A 113 10.26 11.41 -10.14
N ILE A 114 10.12 11.79 -8.87
CA ILE A 114 9.55 10.93 -7.83
C ILE A 114 8.07 10.63 -8.08
N ILE A 115 7.29 11.63 -8.50
CA ILE A 115 5.84 11.45 -8.71
C ILE A 115 5.54 10.37 -9.76
N PRO A 116 6.11 10.43 -11.00
CA PRO A 116 5.92 9.35 -11.97
C PRO A 116 6.50 8.01 -11.50
N ALA A 117 7.63 8.03 -10.78
CA ALA A 117 8.26 6.82 -10.27
C ALA A 117 7.37 6.10 -9.25
N ILE A 118 6.74 6.83 -8.33
CA ILE A 118 5.76 6.26 -7.38
C ILE A 118 4.59 5.66 -8.14
N PHE A 119 4.05 6.36 -9.14
CA PHE A 119 2.94 5.85 -9.93
C PHE A 119 3.29 4.55 -10.67
N GLY A 120 4.46 4.52 -11.35
CA GLY A 120 4.96 3.32 -12.02
C GLY A 120 5.21 2.16 -11.05
N ALA A 121 5.80 2.44 -9.88
CA ALA A 121 6.01 1.43 -8.86
C ALA A 121 4.69 0.81 -8.38
N TRP A 122 3.62 1.60 -8.25
CA TRP A 122 2.32 1.08 -7.83
C TRP A 122 1.65 0.18 -8.88
N ILE A 123 1.86 0.43 -10.17
CA ILE A 123 1.42 -0.50 -11.23
C ILE A 123 2.08 -1.86 -11.02
N LEU A 124 3.39 -1.89 -10.76
CA LEU A 124 4.12 -3.13 -10.51
C LEU A 124 3.71 -3.81 -9.20
N ILE A 125 3.48 -3.04 -8.12
CA ILE A 125 3.01 -3.56 -6.84
C ILE A 125 1.65 -4.23 -6.98
N ILE A 126 0.70 -3.58 -7.66
CA ILE A 126 -0.63 -4.13 -7.89
C ILE A 126 -0.54 -5.39 -8.76
N TRP A 127 0.23 -5.34 -9.85
CA TRP A 127 0.47 -6.48 -10.70
C TRP A 127 1.00 -7.68 -9.91
N GLU A 128 2.07 -7.48 -9.14
CA GLU A 128 2.70 -8.51 -8.32
C GLU A 128 1.74 -9.07 -7.27
N ALA A 129 0.99 -8.20 -6.60
CA ALA A 129 0.03 -8.61 -5.57
C ALA A 129 -1.14 -9.41 -6.17
N VAL A 130 -1.64 -9.04 -7.34
CA VAL A 130 -2.72 -9.77 -8.01
C VAL A 130 -2.22 -11.11 -8.52
N THR A 131 -1.07 -11.17 -9.18
CA THR A 131 -0.52 -12.42 -9.72
C THR A 131 -0.18 -13.42 -8.62
N ARG A 132 0.50 -13.00 -7.56
CA ARG A 132 0.80 -13.87 -6.41
C ARG A 132 -0.47 -14.23 -5.63
N GLY A 133 -1.33 -13.25 -5.37
CA GLY A 133 -2.56 -13.49 -4.63
C GLY A 133 -3.49 -14.48 -5.30
N ALA A 134 -3.61 -14.42 -6.64
CA ALA A 134 -4.40 -15.35 -7.44
C ALA A 134 -3.65 -16.65 -7.79
N GLY A 135 -2.36 -16.75 -7.49
CA GLY A 135 -1.55 -17.94 -7.83
C GLY A 135 -1.39 -18.15 -9.34
N ILE A 136 -1.31 -17.05 -10.11
CA ILE A 136 -1.15 -17.15 -11.58
C ILE A 136 0.28 -17.64 -11.87
N PRO A 137 0.46 -18.79 -12.55
CA PRO A 137 1.76 -19.30 -12.87
C PRO A 137 2.57 -18.31 -13.72
N PHE A 138 3.82 -18.11 -13.39
CA PHE A 138 4.74 -17.18 -14.09
C PHE A 138 4.82 -17.44 -15.61
N ILE A 139 4.62 -18.69 -16.01
CA ILE A 139 4.65 -19.15 -17.42
C ILE A 139 3.48 -18.58 -18.28
N LEU A 140 2.41 -18.10 -17.64
CA LEU A 140 1.24 -17.53 -18.34
C LEU A 140 1.32 -16.00 -18.48
N LEU A 141 2.40 -15.40 -18.00
CA LEU A 141 2.61 -13.96 -18.09
C LEU A 141 3.54 -13.68 -19.27
N PRO A 142 3.15 -12.78 -20.17
CA PRO A 142 3.99 -12.39 -21.31
C PRO A 142 5.25 -11.65 -20.86
#